data_5d9dde1bd05b5569eb082c1ea5c94dc1
#
_entry.id   5d9dde1bd05b5569eb082c1ea5c94dc1
#
_cell.length_a   1.000
_cell.length_b   1.000
_cell.length_c   1.000
_cell.angle_alpha   90.00
_cell.angle_beta   90.00
_cell.angle_gamma   90.00
#
_symmetry.space_group_name_H-M   'P 1'
#
loop_
_entity.id
_entity.type
_entity.pdbx_description
1 polymer ?
#
loop_
_entity_poly.entity_id
_entity_poly.type
_entity_poly.pdbx_seq_one_letter_code
_entity_poly.pdbx_strand_id
1 'polypeptide(L)'
;MRLRDGGGMRSLRLWPPPHARGCAVPPERAPARAAGRAGYTPASYRLEFRVSLEPLPPPPMPALAIRAYTATTALGRGREAQAQALRERRGGLRRNDFGADPLDCWIGRVDGLETAALPDELAIWECRNNRLAWLALNQDGLRETLAELIARRGAERVALVLGTSTASIGATEEAYARLHDGRFPADLDRPQVHQPHSLGGFVQAATGLRGPCVTVATACSSSAKVFAQAARLIASGYADAALVGGVDTLCGSVLFGFNSLQLVTDEPCRPFDAGRTGLSLGEAGGYALIERIDGDDAGALQLRGYGESSDAHHMSAPHPQGLGAQLAMRDALSRAGIDAGTVGYLNLHGTATPANDQAEAIAVAALFPDTLHASSTKGWTGHTLGAAGIVESTIALLALERGELPGTLNSDTPDPVCGPQIRFANAQREIRYAMNNSFGFGGNNCSLVFARA
;
A
#
# COMPACT_ATOMS: atom_id res chain seq x y z
N MET A 1 -15.95 -32.83 -4.46
CA MET A 1 -15.01 -33.95 -4.44
C MET A 1 -15.49 -34.92 -3.36
N ARG A 2 -15.93 -36.11 -3.72
CA ARG A 2 -16.50 -37.06 -2.78
C ARG A 2 -15.39 -37.99 -2.30
N LEU A 3 -15.08 -37.97 -1.02
CA LEU A 3 -14.31 -39.03 -0.35
C LEU A 3 -15.31 -39.93 0.37
N ARG A 4 -15.33 -41.21 0.01
CA ARG A 4 -16.00 -42.29 0.75
C ARG A 4 -15.00 -42.81 1.77
N ASP A 5 -15.40 -42.78 3.05
CA ASP A 5 -14.99 -43.78 4.02
C ASP A 5 -16.12 -43.99 5.00
N GLY A 6 -16.32 -45.27 5.36
CA GLY A 6 -17.48 -45.78 6.05
C GLY A 6 -17.52 -45.41 7.53
N GLY A 7 -18.67 -44.96 8.00
CA GLY A 7 -18.98 -44.87 9.42
C GLY A 7 -19.73 -43.61 9.81
N GLY A 8 -21.06 -43.68 9.83
CA GLY A 8 -21.89 -42.87 10.73
C GLY A 8 -22.04 -41.39 10.42
N MET A 9 -23.11 -40.99 9.72
CA MET A 9 -23.59 -39.61 9.66
C MET A 9 -23.88 -39.07 11.08
N ARG A 10 -23.08 -38.08 11.50
CA ARG A 10 -23.47 -37.15 12.57
C ARG A 10 -23.86 -35.81 11.91
N SER A 11 -25.14 -35.47 12.04
CA SER A 11 -25.68 -34.19 11.60
C SER A 11 -25.09 -33.04 12.44
N LEU A 12 -24.34 -32.14 11.82
CA LEU A 12 -24.00 -30.84 12.39
C LEU A 12 -25.28 -29.99 12.46
N ARG A 13 -25.78 -29.75 13.67
CA ARG A 13 -26.84 -28.78 13.94
C ARG A 13 -26.26 -27.38 13.77
N LEU A 14 -26.67 -26.70 12.73
CA LEU A 14 -26.48 -25.27 12.60
C LEU A 14 -27.33 -24.54 13.67
N TRP A 15 -26.73 -23.59 14.35
CA TRP A 15 -27.31 -22.69 15.33
C TRP A 15 -28.47 -21.90 14.67
N PRO A 16 -29.66 -21.77 15.32
CA PRO A 16 -30.72 -20.94 14.77
C PRO A 16 -30.37 -19.45 14.88
N PRO A 17 -30.80 -18.62 13.91
CA PRO A 17 -30.57 -17.18 13.97
C PRO A 17 -31.35 -16.55 15.13
N PRO A 18 -30.87 -15.44 15.72
CA PRO A 18 -31.56 -14.74 16.79
C PRO A 18 -32.88 -14.16 16.27
N HIS A 19 -33.95 -14.34 17.06
CA HIS A 19 -35.28 -13.84 16.79
C HIS A 19 -35.30 -12.33 16.55
N ALA A 20 -35.69 -11.91 15.34
CA ALA A 20 -36.06 -10.54 15.03
C ALA A 20 -37.36 -10.21 15.80
N ARG A 21 -37.31 -9.31 16.77
CA ARG A 21 -38.49 -8.69 17.36
C ARG A 21 -39.05 -7.71 16.34
N GLY A 22 -40.23 -8.02 15.81
CA GLY A 22 -40.96 -7.18 14.89
C GLY A 22 -41.34 -5.84 15.53
N CYS A 23 -40.92 -4.75 14.93
CA CYS A 23 -41.57 -3.45 15.11
C CYS A 23 -42.85 -3.46 14.30
N ALA A 24 -43.99 -3.42 14.99
CA ALA A 24 -45.32 -3.25 14.38
C ALA A 24 -45.42 -1.81 13.84
N VAL A 25 -45.69 -1.67 12.55
CA VAL A 25 -46.08 -0.41 11.89
C VAL A 25 -47.58 -0.24 12.14
N PRO A 26 -48.03 0.93 12.64
CA PRO A 26 -49.49 1.16 12.80
C PRO A 26 -50.16 1.36 11.43
N PRO A 27 -51.44 0.98 11.27
CA PRO A 27 -52.13 1.07 10.00
C PRO A 27 -52.43 2.51 9.62
N GLU A 28 -52.19 2.86 8.36
CA GLU A 28 -52.60 4.12 7.75
C GLU A 28 -54.10 4.31 7.77
N ARG A 29 -54.54 5.45 8.26
CA ARG A 29 -55.94 5.88 8.20
C ARG A 29 -56.25 6.37 6.79
N ALA A 30 -57.29 5.79 6.18
CA ALA A 30 -57.86 6.24 4.92
C ALA A 30 -58.37 7.69 5.03
N PRO A 31 -58.15 8.55 4.02
CA PRO A 31 -58.73 9.90 4.03
C PRO A 31 -60.21 9.92 3.64
N ALA A 32 -60.97 10.69 4.41
CA ALA A 32 -62.39 10.97 4.16
C ALA A 32 -62.59 11.73 2.84
N ARG A 33 -63.61 11.33 2.07
CA ARG A 33 -64.09 12.04 0.87
C ARG A 33 -64.61 13.42 1.25
N ALA A 34 -64.02 14.47 0.69
CA ALA A 34 -64.63 15.82 0.66
C ALA A 34 -64.92 16.23 -0.78
N ALA A 35 -66.08 16.73 -0.95
CA ALA A 35 -66.70 17.14 -2.21
C ALA A 35 -66.05 18.40 -2.82
N GLY A 36 -66.16 18.50 -4.11
CA GLY A 36 -65.54 19.37 -5.07
C GLY A 36 -65.53 20.87 -4.77
N ARG A 37 -64.46 21.49 -5.29
CA ARG A 37 -64.43 22.87 -5.80
C ARG A 37 -63.37 22.99 -6.95
N ALA A 38 -63.78 23.91 -7.84
CA ALA A 38 -63.26 24.20 -9.14
C ALA A 38 -61.71 24.46 -9.21
N GLY A 39 -61.18 24.05 -10.30
CA GLY A 39 -60.04 24.45 -11.10
C GLY A 39 -59.03 25.44 -10.53
N TYR A 40 -57.87 24.92 -10.08
CA TYR A 40 -56.61 25.62 -10.08
C TYR A 40 -55.56 24.64 -10.54
N THR A 41 -55.07 24.81 -11.76
CA THR A 41 -53.88 24.10 -12.24
C THR A 41 -52.63 24.85 -11.76
N PRO A 42 -51.86 24.31 -10.80
CA PRO A 42 -50.57 24.91 -10.50
C PRO A 42 -49.60 24.57 -11.64
N ALA A 43 -49.11 25.60 -12.31
CA ALA A 43 -47.93 25.44 -13.17
C ALA A 43 -46.78 24.84 -12.32
N SER A 44 -46.48 23.59 -12.58
CA SER A 44 -45.36 22.91 -11.92
C SER A 44 -44.08 23.50 -12.47
N TYR A 45 -43.53 24.51 -11.81
CA TYR A 45 -42.11 24.87 -11.97
C TYR A 45 -41.31 23.74 -11.36
N ARG A 46 -40.87 22.77 -12.16
CA ARG A 46 -39.77 21.89 -11.83
C ARG A 46 -38.48 22.72 -11.88
N LEU A 47 -38.06 23.28 -10.77
CA LEU A 47 -36.71 23.71 -10.57
C LEU A 47 -35.87 22.43 -10.54
N GLU A 48 -35.30 22.03 -11.70
CA GLU A 48 -34.24 21.05 -11.74
C GLU A 48 -32.99 21.71 -11.20
N PHE A 49 -32.75 21.59 -9.89
CA PHE A 49 -31.45 21.82 -9.32
C PHE A 49 -30.56 20.67 -9.79
N ARG A 50 -29.86 20.84 -10.91
CA ARG A 50 -28.65 20.08 -11.20
C ARG A 50 -27.57 20.59 -10.25
N VAL A 51 -27.57 20.12 -9.01
CA VAL A 51 -26.38 20.19 -8.19
C VAL A 51 -25.41 19.18 -8.79
N SER A 52 -24.44 19.63 -9.57
CA SER A 52 -23.27 18.80 -9.87
C SER A 52 -22.54 18.63 -8.56
N LEU A 53 -22.76 17.48 -7.89
CA LEU A 53 -22.03 17.08 -6.69
C LEU A 53 -20.64 16.56 -7.09
N GLU A 54 -19.91 17.28 -7.93
CA GLU A 54 -18.48 17.06 -7.99
C GLU A 54 -17.91 17.62 -6.68
N PRO A 55 -17.31 16.78 -5.82
CA PRO A 55 -16.71 17.27 -4.60
C PRO A 55 -15.62 18.29 -4.99
N LEU A 56 -15.65 19.44 -4.32
CA LEU A 56 -14.59 20.45 -4.50
C LEU A 56 -13.22 19.79 -4.24
N PRO A 57 -12.22 20.08 -5.06
CA PRO A 57 -10.89 19.54 -4.83
C PRO A 57 -10.39 19.95 -3.44
N PRO A 58 -9.69 19.06 -2.72
CA PRO A 58 -9.17 19.39 -1.40
C PRO A 58 -8.16 20.55 -1.49
N PRO A 59 -8.10 21.42 -0.47
CA PRO A 59 -7.15 22.52 -0.45
C PRO A 59 -5.70 21.99 -0.36
N PRO A 60 -4.71 22.78 -0.81
CA PRO A 60 -3.30 22.46 -0.62
C PRO A 60 -2.96 22.16 0.85
N MET A 61 -2.12 21.16 1.09
CA MET A 61 -1.64 20.81 2.42
C MET A 61 -0.29 21.49 2.71
N PRO A 62 0.03 21.79 3.99
CA PRO A 62 1.38 22.17 4.37
C PRO A 62 2.38 21.06 4.01
N ALA A 63 3.52 21.43 3.45
CA ALA A 63 4.59 20.49 3.15
C ALA A 63 5.14 19.88 4.44
N LEU A 64 5.52 18.59 4.38
CA LEU A 64 6.23 17.91 5.45
C LEU A 64 7.62 17.50 4.97
N ALA A 65 8.67 17.83 5.72
CA ALA A 65 10.03 17.45 5.41
C ALA A 65 10.21 15.94 5.59
N ILE A 66 10.97 15.32 4.69
CA ILE A 66 11.42 13.93 4.82
C ILE A 66 12.86 13.96 5.31
N ARG A 67 13.08 13.59 6.58
CA ARG A 67 14.38 13.69 7.25
C ARG A 67 15.27 12.49 6.98
N ALA A 68 14.67 11.31 6.84
CA ALA A 68 15.34 10.07 6.47
C ALA A 68 14.35 9.13 5.78
N TYR A 69 14.86 8.24 4.95
CA TYR A 69 14.07 7.17 4.35
C TYR A 69 14.96 6.00 3.97
N THR A 70 14.38 4.81 3.88
CA THR A 70 15.10 3.58 3.56
C THR A 70 14.16 2.51 3.03
N ALA A 71 14.70 1.55 2.26
CA ALA A 71 14.03 0.30 1.91
C ALA A 71 15.02 -0.87 1.90
N THR A 72 14.51 -2.04 2.28
CA THR A 72 15.17 -3.34 2.16
C THR A 72 14.26 -4.25 1.35
N THR A 73 14.75 -4.73 0.22
CA THR A 73 14.00 -5.55 -0.75
C THR A 73 14.87 -6.68 -1.29
N ALA A 74 14.38 -7.43 -2.28
CA ALA A 74 15.19 -8.39 -3.04
C ALA A 74 16.40 -7.76 -3.76
N LEU A 75 16.46 -6.43 -3.90
CA LEU A 75 17.60 -5.72 -4.50
C LEU A 75 18.76 -5.52 -3.51
N GLY A 76 18.49 -5.68 -2.21
CA GLY A 76 19.45 -5.47 -1.13
C GLY A 76 18.91 -4.55 -0.04
N ARG A 77 19.81 -4.12 0.86
CA ARG A 77 19.48 -3.34 2.05
C ARG A 77 19.91 -1.88 1.88
N GLY A 78 19.00 -0.95 2.21
CA GLY A 78 19.27 0.48 2.17
C GLY A 78 19.18 1.10 0.76
N ARG A 79 19.21 2.43 0.72
CA ARG A 79 18.98 3.25 -0.47
C ARG A 79 19.99 3.01 -1.59
N GLU A 80 21.27 2.83 -1.24
CA GLU A 80 22.31 2.64 -2.25
C GLU A 80 22.14 1.32 -3.02
N ALA A 81 21.79 0.23 -2.33
CA ALA A 81 21.52 -1.05 -2.97
C ALA A 81 20.34 -0.96 -3.95
N GLN A 82 19.27 -0.24 -3.57
CA GLN A 82 18.13 0.02 -4.46
C GLN A 82 18.59 0.82 -5.69
N ALA A 83 19.26 1.96 -5.50
CA ALA A 83 19.67 2.84 -6.58
C ALA A 83 20.65 2.15 -7.55
N GLN A 84 21.61 1.40 -7.03
CA GLN A 84 22.57 0.66 -7.85
C GLN A 84 21.85 -0.39 -8.71
N ALA A 85 20.98 -1.20 -8.12
CA ALA A 85 20.25 -2.24 -8.85
C ALA A 85 19.36 -1.65 -9.96
N LEU A 86 18.66 -0.53 -9.68
CA LEU A 86 17.83 0.17 -10.66
C LEU A 86 18.67 0.72 -11.82
N ARG A 87 19.82 1.34 -11.52
CA ARG A 87 20.75 1.89 -12.54
C ARG A 87 21.30 0.79 -13.43
N GLU A 88 21.72 -0.32 -12.84
CA GLU A 88 22.29 -1.49 -13.54
C GLU A 88 21.21 -2.34 -14.23
N ARG A 89 19.94 -2.05 -14.03
CA ARG A 89 18.80 -2.86 -14.47
C ARG A 89 18.92 -4.32 -13.98
N ARG A 90 19.44 -4.51 -12.79
CA ARG A 90 19.62 -5.81 -12.13
C ARG A 90 18.41 -6.15 -11.27
N GLY A 91 17.52 -7.00 -11.77
CA GLY A 91 16.34 -7.49 -11.05
C GLY A 91 16.71 -8.36 -9.83
N GLY A 92 15.81 -8.36 -8.83
CA GLY A 92 15.92 -9.21 -7.64
C GLY A 92 15.00 -10.43 -7.65
N LEU A 93 14.26 -10.66 -8.74
CA LEU A 93 13.38 -11.83 -8.85
C LEU A 93 14.18 -13.10 -9.09
N ARG A 94 13.77 -14.18 -8.45
CA ARG A 94 14.35 -15.52 -8.62
C ARG A 94 13.25 -16.59 -8.57
N ARG A 95 13.58 -17.82 -9.04
CA ARG A 95 12.68 -18.96 -8.85
C ARG A 95 12.36 -19.13 -7.37
N ASN A 96 11.09 -19.46 -7.11
CA ASN A 96 10.63 -19.62 -5.74
C ASN A 96 11.31 -20.80 -5.05
N ASP A 97 12.03 -20.50 -3.98
CA ASP A 97 12.72 -21.42 -3.08
C ASP A 97 12.16 -21.30 -1.65
N PHE A 98 10.97 -20.69 -1.48
CA PHE A 98 10.36 -20.42 -0.19
C PHE A 98 9.40 -21.55 0.23
N GLY A 99 9.59 -22.08 1.42
CA GLY A 99 8.78 -23.16 1.98
C GLY A 99 9.27 -24.57 1.63
N ALA A 100 8.58 -25.58 2.17
CA ALA A 100 8.95 -26.99 1.95
C ALA A 100 8.44 -27.54 0.61
N ASP A 101 7.35 -26.96 0.09
CA ASP A 101 6.73 -27.29 -1.19
C ASP A 101 6.49 -26.01 -1.98
N PRO A 102 7.54 -25.48 -2.63
CA PRO A 102 7.48 -24.18 -3.30
C PRO A 102 6.51 -24.19 -4.49
N LEU A 103 5.63 -23.19 -4.55
CA LEU A 103 4.83 -22.91 -5.73
C LEU A 103 5.76 -22.62 -6.93
N ASP A 104 5.49 -23.17 -8.11
CA ASP A 104 6.27 -22.87 -9.32
C ASP A 104 5.98 -21.45 -9.80
N CYS A 105 6.78 -20.49 -9.34
CA CYS A 105 6.67 -19.07 -9.67
C CYS A 105 8.00 -18.34 -9.42
N TRP A 106 8.01 -17.03 -9.67
CA TRP A 106 9.12 -16.14 -9.34
C TRP A 106 8.78 -15.25 -8.15
N ILE A 107 9.77 -15.04 -7.27
CA ILE A 107 9.59 -14.24 -6.05
C ILE A 107 10.73 -13.22 -5.87
N GLY A 108 10.43 -12.12 -5.19
CA GLY A 108 11.41 -11.17 -4.67
C GLY A 108 11.68 -11.44 -3.20
N ARG A 109 12.72 -12.20 -2.88
CA ARG A 109 13.09 -12.60 -1.52
C ARG A 109 14.23 -11.78 -0.97
N VAL A 110 14.16 -11.34 0.28
CA VAL A 110 15.22 -10.61 0.97
C VAL A 110 16.29 -11.57 1.46
N ASP A 111 17.53 -11.35 1.03
CA ASP A 111 18.65 -12.21 1.39
C ASP A 111 19.05 -12.07 2.87
N GLY A 112 19.36 -13.23 3.49
CA GLY A 112 19.84 -13.31 4.87
C GLY A 112 18.77 -13.07 5.94
N LEU A 113 17.48 -13.04 5.57
CA LEU A 113 16.41 -12.87 6.53
C LEU A 113 16.23 -14.10 7.43
N GLU A 114 16.54 -15.29 6.93
CA GLU A 114 16.44 -16.56 7.67
C GLU A 114 17.43 -16.62 8.83
N THR A 115 18.60 -16.02 8.66
CA THR A 115 19.68 -16.00 9.66
C THR A 115 19.71 -14.72 10.50
N ALA A 116 18.83 -13.76 10.19
CA ALA A 116 18.67 -12.55 10.98
C ALA A 116 18.07 -12.89 12.34
N ALA A 117 18.56 -12.29 13.40
CA ALA A 117 18.03 -12.44 14.76
C ALA A 117 17.58 -11.08 15.29
N LEU A 118 16.56 -11.08 16.13
CA LEU A 118 16.21 -9.93 16.94
C LEU A 118 17.14 -9.86 18.16
N PRO A 119 17.40 -8.67 18.74
CA PRO A 119 18.03 -8.54 20.04
C PRO A 119 17.24 -9.29 21.13
N ASP A 120 17.95 -9.77 22.18
CA ASP A 120 17.35 -10.57 23.25
C ASP A 120 16.17 -9.86 23.93
N GLU A 121 16.24 -8.54 24.11
CA GLU A 121 15.18 -7.73 24.69
C GLU A 121 13.90 -7.66 23.81
N LEU A 122 14.02 -8.01 22.53
CA LEU A 122 12.90 -8.06 21.59
C LEU A 122 12.49 -9.49 21.22
N ALA A 123 13.06 -10.51 21.85
CA ALA A 123 12.83 -11.92 21.52
C ALA A 123 11.36 -12.35 21.60
N ILE A 124 10.54 -11.71 22.45
CA ILE A 124 9.11 -11.96 22.52
C ILE A 124 8.35 -11.64 21.22
N TRP A 125 8.95 -10.79 20.37
CA TRP A 125 8.39 -10.37 19.07
C TRP A 125 8.89 -11.23 17.90
N GLU A 126 9.62 -12.32 18.18
CA GLU A 126 10.30 -13.10 17.16
C GLU A 126 9.32 -13.69 16.12
N CYS A 127 9.47 -13.22 14.89
CA CYS A 127 8.86 -13.78 13.69
C CYS A 127 9.55 -13.20 12.45
N ARG A 128 9.37 -13.84 11.28
CA ARG A 128 9.96 -13.41 10.01
C ARG A 128 9.68 -11.93 9.69
N ASN A 129 8.42 -11.49 9.87
CA ASN A 129 8.02 -10.12 9.57
C ASN A 129 8.76 -9.10 10.44
N ASN A 130 8.89 -9.35 11.73
CA ASN A 130 9.58 -8.45 12.65
C ASN A 130 11.11 -8.50 12.49
N ARG A 131 11.70 -9.63 12.05
CA ARG A 131 13.12 -9.65 11.62
C ARG A 131 13.35 -8.73 10.43
N LEU A 132 12.46 -8.77 9.42
CA LEU A 132 12.57 -7.86 8.27
C LEU A 132 12.37 -6.41 8.68
N ALA A 133 11.42 -6.14 9.57
CA ALA A 133 11.22 -4.82 10.15
C ALA A 133 12.49 -4.30 10.84
N TRP A 134 13.14 -5.15 11.64
CA TRP A 134 14.40 -4.82 12.31
C TRP A 134 15.54 -4.58 11.32
N LEU A 135 15.70 -5.44 10.32
CA LEU A 135 16.72 -5.27 9.29
C LEU A 135 16.58 -3.92 8.55
N ALA A 136 15.35 -3.56 8.17
CA ALA A 136 15.08 -2.31 7.47
C ALA A 136 15.27 -1.09 8.39
N LEU A 137 14.89 -1.18 9.66
CA LEU A 137 15.04 -0.09 10.63
C LEU A 137 16.50 0.31 10.87
N ASN A 138 17.43 -0.63 10.69
CA ASN A 138 18.87 -0.42 10.91
C ASN A 138 19.64 -0.05 9.63
N GLN A 139 18.99 0.57 8.64
CA GLN A 139 19.64 1.02 7.40
C GLN A 139 19.70 2.55 7.33
N ASP A 140 20.65 3.06 6.56
CA ASP A 140 20.78 4.46 6.13
C ASP A 140 20.79 5.50 7.27
N GLY A 141 21.20 5.15 8.48
CA GLY A 141 21.23 6.07 9.63
C GLY A 141 19.82 6.44 10.16
N LEU A 142 18.79 5.65 9.81
CA LEU A 142 17.41 5.96 10.17
C LEU A 142 17.19 6.03 11.70
N ARG A 143 17.79 5.10 12.45
CA ARG A 143 17.64 5.08 13.91
C ARG A 143 18.33 6.25 14.60
N GLU A 144 19.48 6.65 14.10
CA GLU A 144 20.24 7.80 14.56
C GLU A 144 19.43 9.08 14.35
N THR A 145 18.90 9.28 13.13
CA THR A 145 18.03 10.42 12.81
C THR A 145 16.74 10.40 13.64
N LEU A 146 16.16 9.22 13.88
CA LEU A 146 14.99 9.08 14.76
C LEU A 146 15.32 9.47 16.21
N ALA A 147 16.46 9.04 16.73
CA ALA A 147 16.89 9.39 18.09
C ALA A 147 17.08 10.91 18.25
N GLU A 148 17.70 11.57 17.27
CA GLU A 148 17.82 13.03 17.24
C GLU A 148 16.45 13.71 17.19
N LEU A 149 15.51 13.18 16.40
CA LEU A 149 14.14 13.69 16.30
C LEU A 149 13.41 13.55 17.64
N ILE A 150 13.52 12.41 18.31
CA ILE A 150 12.96 12.19 19.65
C ILE A 150 13.56 13.16 20.67
N ALA A 151 14.86 13.40 20.62
CA ALA A 151 15.52 14.34 21.52
C ALA A 151 14.99 15.79 21.35
N ARG A 152 14.64 16.18 20.10
CA ARG A 152 14.10 17.53 19.82
C ARG A 152 12.62 17.67 20.14
N ARG A 153 11.81 16.66 19.84
CA ARG A 153 10.33 16.74 19.88
C ARG A 153 9.71 16.05 21.10
N GLY A 154 10.42 15.10 21.72
CA GLY A 154 9.88 14.17 22.71
C GLY A 154 9.24 12.93 22.06
N ALA A 155 9.37 11.78 22.73
CA ALA A 155 8.88 10.50 22.20
C ALA A 155 7.35 10.47 22.01
N GLU A 156 6.61 11.24 22.80
CA GLU A 156 5.14 11.37 22.75
C GLU A 156 4.66 12.19 21.56
N ARG A 157 5.54 13.02 20.97
CA ARG A 157 5.21 13.91 19.86
C ARG A 157 5.59 13.33 18.50
N VAL A 158 6.17 12.12 18.46
CA VAL A 158 6.49 11.39 17.23
C VAL A 158 5.51 10.23 17.09
N ALA A 159 4.64 10.30 16.08
CA ALA A 159 3.70 9.22 15.76
C ALA A 159 4.43 8.05 15.09
N LEU A 160 3.89 6.84 15.23
CA LEU A 160 4.28 5.65 14.50
C LEU A 160 3.10 5.20 13.64
N VAL A 161 3.25 5.21 12.31
CA VAL A 161 2.18 4.79 11.38
C VAL A 161 2.74 3.79 10.39
N LEU A 162 2.32 2.54 10.52
CA LEU A 162 2.88 1.43 9.75
C LEU A 162 1.81 0.73 8.90
N GLY A 163 2.18 0.38 7.68
CA GLY A 163 1.36 -0.36 6.74
C GLY A 163 1.78 -1.84 6.66
N THR A 164 0.82 -2.73 6.67
CA THR A 164 1.04 -4.15 6.41
C THR A 164 -0.25 -4.77 5.89
N SER A 165 -0.16 -5.75 5.03
CA SER A 165 -1.33 -6.52 4.59
C SER A 165 -1.39 -7.90 5.24
N THR A 166 -0.26 -8.42 5.68
CA THR A 166 -0.14 -9.76 6.24
C THR A 166 0.26 -9.77 7.71
N ALA A 167 0.87 -8.70 8.21
CA ALA A 167 1.48 -8.67 9.53
C ALA A 167 2.35 -9.93 9.75
N SER A 168 2.10 -10.68 10.82
CA SER A 168 2.85 -11.89 11.17
C SER A 168 2.11 -13.20 10.79
N ILE A 169 1.31 -13.19 9.72
CA ILE A 169 0.49 -14.36 9.33
C ILE A 169 1.33 -15.61 9.10
N GLY A 170 2.56 -15.48 8.57
CA GLY A 170 3.47 -16.61 8.40
C GLY A 170 3.84 -17.32 9.71
N ALA A 171 4.02 -16.57 10.81
CA ALA A 171 4.21 -17.16 12.13
C ALA A 171 2.94 -17.86 12.64
N THR A 172 1.78 -17.32 12.30
CA THR A 172 0.49 -17.93 12.64
C THR A 172 0.28 -19.21 11.85
N GLU A 173 0.65 -19.26 10.56
CA GLU A 173 0.64 -20.49 9.76
C GLU A 173 1.49 -21.58 10.39
N GLU A 174 2.73 -21.24 10.79
CA GLU A 174 3.63 -22.18 11.46
C GLU A 174 3.04 -22.70 12.77
N ALA A 175 2.45 -21.82 13.58
CA ALA A 175 1.81 -22.21 14.84
C ALA A 175 0.62 -23.16 14.61
N TYR A 176 -0.21 -22.92 13.60
CA TYR A 176 -1.31 -23.81 13.22
C TYR A 176 -0.82 -25.13 12.63
N ALA A 177 0.23 -25.13 11.82
CA ALA A 177 0.82 -26.37 11.27
C ALA A 177 1.37 -27.29 12.36
N ARG A 178 1.78 -26.74 13.51
CA ARG A 178 2.32 -27.46 14.67
C ARG A 178 1.31 -27.53 15.83
N LEU A 179 0.03 -27.23 15.58
CA LEU A 179 -1.02 -27.29 16.61
C LEU A 179 -1.21 -28.74 17.13
N HIS A 180 -1.15 -28.93 18.43
CA HIS A 180 -1.38 -30.20 19.08
C HIS A 180 -2.40 -30.03 20.21
N ASP A 181 -3.44 -30.88 20.25
CA ASP A 181 -4.52 -30.84 21.24
C ASP A 181 -5.16 -29.43 21.43
N GLY A 182 -5.29 -28.67 20.33
CA GLY A 182 -5.89 -27.36 20.35
C GLY A 182 -5.00 -26.27 20.96
N ARG A 183 -3.71 -26.51 21.16
CA ARG A 183 -2.73 -25.56 21.70
C ARG A 183 -1.57 -25.35 20.74
N PHE A 184 -1.08 -24.14 20.70
CA PHE A 184 0.18 -23.83 20.01
C PHE A 184 1.38 -24.41 20.79
N PRO A 185 2.48 -24.77 20.11
CA PRO A 185 3.73 -25.08 20.79
C PRO A 185 4.21 -23.89 21.63
N ALA A 186 4.85 -24.17 22.77
CA ALA A 186 5.29 -23.11 23.70
C ALA A 186 6.22 -22.06 23.06
N ASP A 187 7.03 -22.47 22.08
CA ASP A 187 7.91 -21.58 21.31
C ASP A 187 7.16 -20.69 20.31
N LEU A 188 5.92 -21.02 19.98
CA LEU A 188 5.04 -20.26 19.07
C LEU A 188 3.81 -19.67 19.75
N ASP A 189 3.64 -19.85 21.05
CA ASP A 189 2.57 -19.24 21.84
C ASP A 189 2.96 -17.80 22.22
N ARG A 190 2.83 -16.90 21.24
CA ARG A 190 3.23 -15.49 21.34
C ARG A 190 2.05 -14.60 20.93
N PRO A 191 1.10 -14.34 21.84
CA PRO A 191 -0.14 -13.59 21.51
C PRO A 191 0.11 -12.22 20.88
N GLN A 192 1.18 -11.53 21.25
CA GLN A 192 1.54 -10.22 20.67
C GLN A 192 2.00 -10.32 19.22
N VAL A 193 2.47 -11.49 18.76
CA VAL A 193 2.87 -11.72 17.36
C VAL A 193 1.65 -12.06 16.51
N HIS A 194 0.71 -12.89 17.03
CA HIS A 194 -0.45 -13.39 16.30
C HIS A 194 -1.61 -12.39 16.21
N GLN A 195 -1.32 -11.11 15.97
CA GLN A 195 -2.33 -10.06 15.84
C GLN A 195 -1.97 -9.06 14.72
N PRO A 196 -2.96 -8.42 14.09
CA PRO A 196 -2.70 -7.47 12.99
C PRO A 196 -1.81 -6.28 13.36
N HIS A 197 -1.79 -5.87 14.63
CA HIS A 197 -0.98 -4.77 15.15
C HIS A 197 0.43 -5.19 15.60
N SER A 198 0.83 -6.45 15.37
CA SER A 198 2.15 -6.99 15.76
C SER A 198 3.31 -6.12 15.29
N LEU A 199 3.29 -5.67 14.03
CA LEU A 199 4.32 -4.81 13.46
C LEU A 199 4.42 -3.47 14.22
N GLY A 200 3.28 -2.82 14.51
CA GLY A 200 3.24 -1.56 15.25
C GLY A 200 3.81 -1.71 16.65
N GLY A 201 3.36 -2.73 17.39
CA GLY A 201 3.85 -3.02 18.74
C GLY A 201 5.35 -3.33 18.78
N PHE A 202 5.84 -4.11 17.81
CA PHE A 202 7.26 -4.43 17.67
C PHE A 202 8.11 -3.17 17.45
N VAL A 203 7.78 -2.35 16.44
CA VAL A 203 8.56 -1.15 16.12
C VAL A 203 8.48 -0.14 17.25
N GLN A 204 7.33 -0.02 17.93
CA GLN A 204 7.20 0.83 19.13
C GLN A 204 8.14 0.37 20.24
N ALA A 205 8.20 -0.94 20.53
CA ALA A 205 9.13 -1.52 21.49
C ALA A 205 10.60 -1.28 21.09
N ALA A 206 10.92 -1.46 19.79
CA ALA A 206 12.28 -1.31 19.26
C ALA A 206 12.80 0.13 19.24
N THR A 207 11.90 1.13 19.19
CA THR A 207 12.26 2.55 19.02
C THR A 207 12.03 3.41 20.26
N GLY A 208 11.22 2.94 21.20
CA GLY A 208 10.83 3.72 22.37
C GLY A 208 9.85 4.87 22.08
N LEU A 209 9.25 4.91 20.90
CA LEU A 209 8.22 5.88 20.55
C LEU A 209 6.98 5.72 21.45
N ARG A 210 6.37 6.84 21.87
CA ARG A 210 5.21 6.87 22.77
C ARG A 210 4.06 7.72 22.22
N GLY A 211 4.20 8.28 21.04
CA GLY A 211 3.13 8.96 20.33
C GLY A 211 2.07 8.01 19.79
N PRO A 212 1.07 8.53 19.06
CA PRO A 212 0.06 7.70 18.42
C PRO A 212 0.69 6.58 17.60
N CYS A 213 0.26 5.32 17.84
CA CYS A 213 0.73 4.15 17.09
C CYS A 213 -0.45 3.55 16.30
N VAL A 214 -0.36 3.56 14.98
CA VAL A 214 -1.43 3.14 14.06
C VAL A 214 -0.90 2.12 13.08
N THR A 215 -1.61 1.01 12.93
CA THR A 215 -1.40 0.04 11.85
C THR A 215 -2.47 0.22 10.78
N VAL A 216 -2.05 0.42 9.53
CA VAL A 216 -2.91 0.54 8.35
C VAL A 216 -2.87 -0.76 7.57
N ALA A 217 -4.04 -1.38 7.36
CA ALA A 217 -4.18 -2.62 6.60
C ALA A 217 -5.24 -2.42 5.51
N THR A 218 -4.81 -1.90 4.37
CA THR A 218 -5.63 -1.63 3.18
C THR A 218 -5.03 -2.31 1.94
N ALA A 219 -4.66 -3.59 2.13
CA ALA A 219 -3.99 -4.39 1.11
C ALA A 219 -2.74 -3.69 0.54
N CYS A 220 -2.56 -3.67 -0.78
CA CYS A 220 -1.34 -3.17 -1.43
C CYS A 220 -1.12 -1.65 -1.27
N SER A 221 -2.13 -0.87 -0.86
CA SER A 221 -2.00 0.56 -0.60
C SER A 221 -1.60 0.92 0.83
N SER A 222 -1.42 -0.08 1.72
CA SER A 222 -1.23 0.13 3.16
C SER A 222 -0.11 1.13 3.48
N SER A 223 1.12 0.90 2.99
CA SER A 223 2.26 1.75 3.31
C SER A 223 2.35 3.06 2.50
N ALA A 224 1.50 3.27 1.50
CA ALA A 224 1.29 4.58 0.92
C ALA A 224 0.32 5.41 1.80
N LYS A 225 -0.76 4.81 2.29
CA LYS A 225 -1.75 5.49 3.16
C LYS A 225 -1.19 5.91 4.51
N VAL A 226 -0.08 5.33 4.96
CA VAL A 226 0.59 5.76 6.20
C VAL A 226 1.08 7.22 6.14
N PHE A 227 1.52 7.68 4.95
CA PHE A 227 1.90 9.08 4.75
C PHE A 227 0.70 10.02 4.92
N ALA A 228 -0.44 9.66 4.33
CA ALA A 228 -1.68 10.41 4.47
C ALA A 228 -2.16 10.45 5.93
N GLN A 229 -2.13 9.32 6.63
CA GLN A 229 -2.52 9.25 8.03
C GLN A 229 -1.59 10.06 8.94
N ALA A 230 -0.28 9.98 8.72
CA ALA A 230 0.68 10.76 9.47
C ALA A 230 0.52 12.27 9.21
N ALA A 231 0.30 12.68 7.96
CA ALA A 231 0.01 14.07 7.63
C ALA A 231 -1.23 14.59 8.38
N ARG A 232 -2.30 13.79 8.49
CA ARG A 232 -3.49 14.13 9.28
C ARG A 232 -3.19 14.27 10.78
N LEU A 233 -2.41 13.35 11.37
CA LEU A 233 -2.01 13.43 12.79
C LEU A 233 -1.19 14.68 13.07
N ILE A 234 -0.26 15.04 12.17
CA ILE A 234 0.55 16.23 12.29
C ILE A 234 -0.30 17.50 12.11
N ALA A 235 -1.16 17.55 11.09
CA ALA A 235 -2.05 18.68 10.83
C ALA A 235 -3.03 18.94 11.99
N SER A 236 -3.51 17.87 12.63
CA SER A 236 -4.42 17.93 13.77
C SER A 236 -3.71 18.17 15.11
N GLY A 237 -2.38 18.32 15.14
CA GLY A 237 -1.59 18.60 16.34
C GLY A 237 -1.39 17.42 17.30
N TYR A 238 -1.78 16.18 16.91
CA TYR A 238 -1.52 14.98 17.71
C TYR A 238 -0.05 14.58 17.72
N ALA A 239 0.71 14.96 16.69
CA ALA A 239 2.14 14.73 16.57
C ALA A 239 2.81 15.93 15.88
N ASP A 240 4.12 16.07 16.00
CA ASP A 240 4.94 17.05 15.27
C ASP A 240 5.75 16.37 14.17
N ALA A 241 5.96 15.07 14.30
CA ALA A 241 6.64 14.22 13.34
C ALA A 241 6.08 12.81 13.37
N ALA A 242 6.45 11.99 12.39
CA ALA A 242 6.05 10.60 12.35
C ALA A 242 7.15 9.71 11.73
N LEU A 243 7.35 8.52 12.32
CA LEU A 243 7.95 7.40 11.64
C LEU A 243 6.83 6.67 10.88
N VAL A 244 6.89 6.73 9.55
CA VAL A 244 5.99 6.00 8.66
C VAL A 244 6.75 4.86 8.00
N GLY A 245 6.05 3.80 7.60
CA GLY A 245 6.70 2.69 6.93
C GLY A 245 5.76 1.54 6.62
N GLY A 246 6.34 0.43 6.20
CA GLY A 246 5.59 -0.79 5.97
C GLY A 246 6.50 -2.00 5.83
N VAL A 247 5.99 -3.15 6.24
CA VAL A 247 6.73 -4.42 6.17
C VAL A 247 5.74 -5.54 5.88
N ASP A 248 6.04 -6.32 4.86
CA ASP A 248 5.37 -7.59 4.58
C ASP A 248 6.37 -8.64 4.13
N THR A 249 6.15 -9.88 4.53
CA THR A 249 7.00 -11.02 4.20
C THR A 249 6.25 -12.07 3.39
N LEU A 250 7.00 -12.88 2.64
CA LEU A 250 6.49 -14.06 1.99
C LEU A 250 5.97 -15.05 3.04
N CYS A 251 4.85 -15.70 2.72
CA CYS A 251 4.25 -16.78 3.49
C CYS A 251 3.35 -17.63 2.59
N GLY A 252 2.95 -18.81 3.05
CA GLY A 252 2.12 -19.74 2.30
C GLY A 252 0.76 -19.15 1.95
N SER A 253 0.07 -18.50 2.91
CA SER A 253 -1.23 -17.87 2.69
C SER A 253 -1.19 -16.83 1.57
N VAL A 254 -0.09 -16.09 1.43
CA VAL A 254 0.06 -15.11 0.36
C VAL A 254 0.32 -15.79 -0.98
N LEU A 255 1.31 -16.68 -1.04
CA LEU A 255 1.71 -17.34 -2.29
C LEU A 255 0.55 -18.17 -2.88
N PHE A 256 -0.02 -19.07 -2.09
CA PHE A 256 -1.12 -19.92 -2.54
C PHE A 256 -2.44 -19.15 -2.66
N GLY A 257 -2.66 -18.12 -1.83
CA GLY A 257 -3.83 -17.26 -1.92
C GLY A 257 -3.90 -16.51 -3.25
N PHE A 258 -2.83 -15.83 -3.65
CA PHE A 258 -2.78 -15.15 -4.95
C PHE A 258 -2.79 -16.12 -6.13
N ASN A 259 -2.17 -17.30 -5.98
CA ASN A 259 -2.23 -18.34 -7.00
C ASN A 259 -3.66 -18.89 -7.21
N SER A 260 -4.43 -19.05 -6.13
CA SER A 260 -5.82 -19.50 -6.22
C SER A 260 -6.74 -18.51 -6.96
N LEU A 261 -6.34 -17.24 -7.01
CA LEU A 261 -7.00 -16.20 -7.80
C LEU A 261 -6.49 -16.12 -9.25
N GLN A 262 -5.56 -17.01 -9.64
CA GLN A 262 -4.92 -17.04 -10.97
C GLN A 262 -4.19 -15.72 -11.31
N LEU A 263 -3.54 -15.11 -10.30
CA LEU A 263 -2.84 -13.83 -10.47
C LEU A 263 -1.33 -13.98 -10.48
N VAL A 264 -0.79 -15.15 -10.11
CA VAL A 264 0.65 -15.42 -10.07
C VAL A 264 1.11 -15.96 -11.41
N THR A 265 2.24 -15.44 -11.91
CA THR A 265 2.90 -15.93 -13.12
C THR A 265 4.03 -16.92 -12.78
N ASP A 266 4.30 -17.86 -13.67
CA ASP A 266 5.42 -18.82 -13.63
C ASP A 266 6.72 -18.27 -14.26
N GLU A 267 6.68 -17.03 -14.77
CA GLU A 267 7.82 -16.25 -15.26
C GLU A 267 8.06 -15.01 -14.42
N PRO A 268 9.20 -14.30 -14.57
CA PRO A 268 9.36 -12.97 -13.96
C PRO A 268 8.24 -12.04 -14.44
N CYS A 269 7.58 -11.36 -13.52
CA CYS A 269 6.50 -10.45 -13.88
C CYS A 269 6.97 -9.35 -14.85
N ARG A 270 6.08 -9.02 -15.82
CA ARG A 270 6.34 -8.08 -16.92
C ARG A 270 5.28 -6.98 -16.94
N PRO A 271 5.40 -5.96 -16.05
CA PRO A 271 4.39 -4.91 -16.01
C PRO A 271 4.24 -4.18 -17.35
N PHE A 272 3.00 -3.96 -17.79
CA PHE A 272 2.66 -3.28 -19.04
C PHE A 272 3.13 -3.96 -20.35
N ASP A 273 3.62 -5.20 -20.28
CA ASP A 273 3.94 -6.00 -21.43
C ASP A 273 2.67 -6.62 -22.04
N ALA A 274 2.61 -6.72 -23.38
CA ALA A 274 1.48 -7.33 -24.09
C ALA A 274 1.32 -8.83 -23.75
N GLY A 275 2.42 -9.51 -23.42
CA GLY A 275 2.44 -10.91 -23.03
C GLY A 275 2.40 -11.15 -21.53
N ARG A 276 2.04 -10.16 -20.70
CA ARG A 276 1.97 -10.34 -19.25
C ARG A 276 0.88 -11.33 -18.83
N THR A 277 1.17 -12.18 -17.89
CA THR A 277 0.26 -13.24 -17.42
C THR A 277 -0.09 -13.10 -15.93
N GLY A 278 0.62 -12.25 -15.18
CA GLY A 278 0.40 -12.10 -13.76
C GLY A 278 1.60 -11.48 -13.03
N LEU A 279 1.50 -11.43 -11.72
CA LEU A 279 2.49 -10.83 -10.84
C LEU A 279 3.50 -11.86 -10.30
N SER A 280 4.68 -11.40 -9.92
CA SER A 280 5.60 -12.08 -9.00
C SER A 280 5.42 -11.47 -7.62
N LEU A 281 5.34 -12.28 -6.56
CA LEU A 281 5.27 -11.79 -5.19
C LEU A 281 6.66 -11.45 -4.66
N GLY A 282 6.73 -10.49 -3.74
CA GLY A 282 7.96 -10.10 -3.07
C GLY A 282 7.73 -9.78 -1.60
N GLU A 283 8.82 -9.66 -0.86
CA GLU A 283 8.84 -9.17 0.51
C GLU A 283 9.73 -7.94 0.64
N ALA A 284 9.37 -7.04 1.52
CA ALA A 284 10.13 -5.83 1.78
C ALA A 284 9.82 -5.21 3.14
N GLY A 285 10.75 -4.40 3.63
CA GLY A 285 10.56 -3.47 4.72
C GLY A 285 11.15 -2.10 4.37
N GLY A 286 10.46 -1.04 4.77
CA GLY A 286 10.97 0.31 4.54
C GLY A 286 10.31 1.33 5.48
N TYR A 287 10.98 2.46 5.65
CA TYR A 287 10.56 3.53 6.53
C TYR A 287 10.90 4.90 5.97
N ALA A 288 10.17 5.92 6.44
CA ALA A 288 10.53 7.31 6.28
C ALA A 288 10.22 8.09 7.57
N LEU A 289 11.04 9.10 7.86
CA LEU A 289 10.78 10.08 8.92
C LEU A 289 10.24 11.34 8.28
N ILE A 290 9.00 11.71 8.62
CA ILE A 290 8.38 12.95 8.16
C ILE A 290 8.17 13.88 9.34
N GLU A 291 8.38 15.18 9.11
CA GLU A 291 8.35 16.20 10.15
C GLU A 291 7.70 17.47 9.63
N ARG A 292 7.02 18.21 10.50
CA ARG A 292 6.57 19.58 10.22
C ARG A 292 7.79 20.46 9.92
N ILE A 293 7.66 21.27 8.89
CA ILE A 293 8.70 22.25 8.54
C ILE A 293 8.58 23.44 9.48
N ASP A 294 9.65 23.71 10.24
CA ASP A 294 9.81 24.86 11.13
C ASP A 294 11.03 25.66 10.64
N GLY A 295 10.83 26.59 9.74
CA GLY A 295 11.89 27.45 9.19
C GLY A 295 12.22 27.15 7.73
N ASP A 296 13.47 27.42 7.33
CA ASP A 296 13.95 27.22 5.96
C ASP A 296 14.53 25.81 5.79
N ASP A 297 13.81 24.98 5.04
CA ASP A 297 14.21 23.62 4.65
C ASP A 297 14.57 23.57 3.14
N ALA A 298 15.24 24.59 2.62
CA ALA A 298 15.67 24.67 1.22
C ALA A 298 16.45 23.41 0.79
N GLY A 299 16.06 22.80 -0.30
CA GLY A 299 16.67 21.58 -0.84
C GLY A 299 16.24 20.29 -0.15
N ALA A 300 15.42 20.33 0.90
CA ALA A 300 14.90 19.13 1.54
C ALA A 300 13.89 18.38 0.66
N LEU A 301 13.90 17.04 0.78
CA LEU A 301 12.81 16.24 0.25
C LEU A 301 11.54 16.46 1.08
N GLN A 302 10.40 16.52 0.42
CA GLN A 302 9.13 16.86 1.04
C GLN A 302 8.00 15.95 0.55
N LEU A 303 7.08 15.58 1.46
CA LEU A 303 5.74 15.16 1.11
C LEU A 303 4.90 16.42 0.85
N ARG A 304 4.38 16.55 -0.38
CA ARG A 304 3.62 17.74 -0.81
C ARG A 304 2.13 17.49 -0.93
N GLY A 305 1.74 16.24 -1.20
CA GLY A 305 0.34 15.88 -1.37
C GLY A 305 0.10 14.40 -1.23
N TYR A 306 -1.12 14.07 -0.89
CA TYR A 306 -1.65 12.70 -0.92
C TYR A 306 -3.09 12.73 -1.43
N GLY A 307 -3.52 11.66 -2.09
CA GLY A 307 -4.90 11.45 -2.48
C GLY A 307 -5.32 10.03 -2.18
N GLU A 308 -6.53 9.87 -1.70
CA GLU A 308 -7.11 8.57 -1.35
C GLU A 308 -8.49 8.45 -1.98
N SER A 309 -8.81 7.26 -2.48
CA SER A 309 -10.12 6.98 -3.06
C SER A 309 -10.53 5.53 -2.85
N SER A 310 -11.76 5.22 -3.23
CA SER A 310 -12.25 3.86 -3.37
C SER A 310 -12.86 3.67 -4.75
N ASP A 311 -12.55 2.55 -5.42
CA ASP A 311 -13.19 2.20 -6.69
C ASP A 311 -14.68 1.90 -6.55
N ALA A 312 -15.09 1.37 -5.38
CA ALA A 312 -16.46 0.90 -5.11
C ALA A 312 -17.02 0.01 -6.24
N HIS A 313 -16.15 -0.82 -6.86
CA HIS A 313 -16.46 -1.61 -8.05
C HIS A 313 -16.44 -3.12 -7.80
N HIS A 314 -15.29 -3.68 -7.41
CA HIS A 314 -15.11 -5.11 -7.16
C HIS A 314 -14.05 -5.35 -6.08
N MET A 315 -14.10 -6.52 -5.41
CA MET A 315 -13.19 -6.83 -4.30
C MET A 315 -11.73 -7.03 -4.73
N SER A 316 -11.48 -7.50 -5.95
CA SER A 316 -10.13 -7.85 -6.45
C SER A 316 -9.79 -7.28 -7.83
N ALA A 317 -10.69 -6.49 -8.44
CA ALA A 317 -10.46 -5.86 -9.74
C ALA A 317 -10.69 -4.35 -9.65
N PRO A 318 -9.84 -3.52 -10.28
CA PRO A 318 -10.03 -2.08 -10.33
C PRO A 318 -11.25 -1.71 -11.20
N HIS A 319 -11.73 -0.47 -11.06
CA HIS A 319 -12.70 0.05 -12.02
C HIS A 319 -12.07 0.06 -13.42
N PRO A 320 -12.72 -0.51 -14.48
CA PRO A 320 -12.10 -0.71 -15.79
C PRO A 320 -11.55 0.55 -16.46
N GLN A 321 -12.10 1.71 -16.13
CA GLN A 321 -11.64 3.00 -16.62
C GLN A 321 -10.71 3.73 -15.64
N GLY A 322 -10.23 3.07 -14.58
CA GLY A 322 -9.33 3.63 -13.60
C GLY A 322 -9.86 4.85 -12.84
N LEU A 323 -11.18 4.93 -12.62
CA LEU A 323 -11.79 6.12 -11.99
C LEU A 323 -11.25 6.38 -10.58
N GLY A 324 -11.13 5.34 -9.75
CA GLY A 324 -10.55 5.50 -8.42
C GLY A 324 -9.09 5.94 -8.47
N ALA A 325 -8.29 5.37 -9.37
CA ALA A 325 -6.92 5.81 -9.61
C ALA A 325 -6.84 7.29 -10.02
N GLN A 326 -7.69 7.72 -10.95
CA GLN A 326 -7.79 9.13 -11.35
C GLN A 326 -8.15 10.05 -10.18
N LEU A 327 -9.13 9.66 -9.34
CA LEU A 327 -9.53 10.43 -8.17
C LEU A 327 -8.36 10.57 -7.18
N ALA A 328 -7.67 9.48 -6.85
CA ALA A 328 -6.52 9.53 -5.95
C ALA A 328 -5.40 10.43 -6.50
N MET A 329 -5.07 10.32 -7.79
CA MET A 329 -4.04 11.16 -8.41
C MET A 329 -4.44 12.65 -8.44
N ARG A 330 -5.68 12.98 -8.79
CA ARG A 330 -6.19 14.37 -8.78
C ARG A 330 -6.17 14.98 -7.39
N ASP A 331 -6.59 14.23 -6.38
CA ASP A 331 -6.56 14.68 -4.99
C ASP A 331 -5.12 14.94 -4.51
N ALA A 332 -4.18 14.06 -4.87
CA ALA A 332 -2.78 14.22 -4.53
C ALA A 332 -2.18 15.49 -5.17
N LEU A 333 -2.44 15.72 -6.46
CA LEU A 333 -2.00 16.92 -7.18
C LEU A 333 -2.62 18.20 -6.60
N SER A 334 -3.92 18.17 -6.29
CA SER A 334 -4.62 19.32 -5.68
C SER A 334 -4.04 19.67 -4.31
N ARG A 335 -3.80 18.68 -3.42
CA ARG A 335 -3.15 18.94 -2.13
C ARG A 335 -1.70 19.41 -2.27
N ALA A 336 -1.01 18.99 -3.30
CA ALA A 336 0.33 19.49 -3.62
C ALA A 336 0.31 20.92 -4.19
N GLY A 337 -0.83 21.38 -4.69
CA GLY A 337 -0.98 22.68 -5.35
C GLY A 337 -0.21 22.76 -6.68
N ILE A 338 -0.20 21.66 -7.46
CA ILE A 338 0.56 21.56 -8.71
C ILE A 338 -0.29 21.00 -9.85
N ASP A 339 0.11 21.32 -11.08
CA ASP A 339 -0.46 20.72 -12.27
C ASP A 339 0.23 19.39 -12.62
N ALA A 340 -0.52 18.46 -13.22
CA ALA A 340 0.00 17.15 -13.64
C ALA A 340 1.21 17.27 -14.59
N GLY A 341 1.27 18.32 -15.42
CA GLY A 341 2.38 18.57 -16.34
C GLY A 341 3.72 18.89 -15.67
N THR A 342 3.73 19.18 -14.36
CA THR A 342 4.96 19.46 -13.60
C THR A 342 5.59 18.22 -13.00
N VAL A 343 4.88 17.09 -13.00
CA VAL A 343 5.38 15.82 -12.49
C VAL A 343 6.40 15.24 -13.46
N GLY A 344 7.62 15.02 -12.99
CA GLY A 344 8.70 14.48 -13.80
C GLY A 344 8.77 12.95 -13.81
N TYR A 345 8.37 12.30 -12.70
CA TYR A 345 8.38 10.87 -12.53
C TYR A 345 7.14 10.37 -11.78
N LEU A 346 6.57 9.25 -12.24
CA LEU A 346 5.51 8.53 -11.55
C LEU A 346 5.88 7.06 -11.40
N ASN A 347 6.04 6.58 -10.16
CA ASN A 347 6.12 5.15 -9.88
C ASN A 347 4.70 4.58 -9.92
N LEU A 348 4.46 3.70 -10.89
CA LEU A 348 3.17 3.07 -11.14
C LEU A 348 2.93 1.90 -10.19
N HIS A 349 1.67 1.66 -9.86
CA HIS A 349 1.31 0.42 -9.18
C HIS A 349 1.68 -0.81 -10.02
N GLY A 350 1.37 -0.83 -11.30
CA GLY A 350 1.91 -1.72 -12.35
C GLY A 350 2.24 -3.14 -11.89
N THR A 351 1.23 -3.96 -11.59
CA THR A 351 1.41 -5.29 -11.00
C THR A 351 1.72 -6.39 -12.01
N ALA A 352 1.68 -6.10 -13.32
CA ALA A 352 1.70 -7.07 -14.41
C ALA A 352 0.42 -7.93 -14.52
N THR A 353 -0.61 -7.63 -13.73
CA THR A 353 -1.92 -8.25 -13.97
C THR A 353 -2.65 -7.49 -15.09
N PRO A 354 -3.34 -8.19 -16.02
CA PRO A 354 -4.00 -7.54 -17.16
C PRO A 354 -4.96 -6.40 -16.74
N ALA A 355 -5.79 -6.65 -15.72
CA ALA A 355 -6.81 -5.69 -15.30
C ALA A 355 -6.21 -4.42 -14.67
N ASN A 356 -5.21 -4.56 -13.79
CA ASN A 356 -4.59 -3.40 -13.13
C ASN A 356 -3.86 -2.53 -14.14
N ASP A 357 -2.99 -3.14 -14.95
CA ASP A 357 -2.13 -2.37 -15.85
C ASP A 357 -2.94 -1.66 -16.93
N GLN A 358 -4.02 -2.27 -17.40
CA GLN A 358 -4.95 -1.62 -18.32
C GLN A 358 -5.64 -0.41 -17.67
N ALA A 359 -6.22 -0.57 -16.48
CA ALA A 359 -6.93 0.50 -15.80
C ALA A 359 -5.99 1.66 -15.42
N GLU A 360 -4.77 1.35 -14.97
CA GLU A 360 -3.78 2.36 -14.61
C GLU A 360 -3.24 3.10 -15.84
N ALA A 361 -2.95 2.41 -16.95
CA ALA A 361 -2.54 3.04 -18.20
C ALA A 361 -3.59 4.05 -18.69
N ILE A 362 -4.87 3.68 -18.68
CA ILE A 362 -5.99 4.57 -19.02
C ILE A 362 -6.03 5.78 -18.08
N ALA A 363 -5.88 5.58 -16.78
CA ALA A 363 -5.92 6.65 -15.79
C ALA A 363 -4.76 7.64 -15.96
N VAL A 364 -3.56 7.13 -16.23
CA VAL A 364 -2.36 7.97 -16.47
C VAL A 364 -2.50 8.77 -17.76
N ALA A 365 -2.91 8.15 -18.85
CA ALA A 365 -3.12 8.85 -20.13
C ALA A 365 -4.20 9.94 -20.05
N ALA A 366 -5.20 9.76 -19.17
CA ALA A 366 -6.26 10.76 -18.98
C ALA A 366 -5.82 12.00 -18.19
N LEU A 367 -4.71 11.93 -17.44
CA LEU A 367 -4.31 13.00 -16.51
C LEU A 367 -2.98 13.65 -16.86
N PHE A 368 -2.05 12.91 -17.43
CA PHE A 368 -0.68 13.36 -17.59
C PHE A 368 -0.29 13.55 -19.06
N PRO A 369 0.57 14.53 -19.34
CA PRO A 369 1.08 14.74 -20.70
C PRO A 369 2.03 13.62 -21.13
N ASP A 370 2.28 13.50 -22.41
CA ASP A 370 3.17 12.51 -23.03
C ASP A 370 4.63 12.59 -22.53
N THR A 371 5.01 13.71 -21.94
CA THR A 371 6.37 13.96 -21.42
C THR A 371 6.63 13.33 -20.06
N LEU A 372 5.59 12.83 -19.36
CA LEU A 372 5.76 12.12 -18.09
C LEU A 372 6.66 10.89 -18.28
N HIS A 373 7.53 10.62 -17.31
CA HIS A 373 8.22 9.34 -17.18
C HIS A 373 7.52 8.51 -16.11
N ALA A 374 6.68 7.59 -16.54
CA ALA A 374 5.98 6.66 -15.65
C ALA A 374 6.52 5.24 -15.84
N SER A 375 6.78 4.52 -14.74
CA SER A 375 7.28 3.15 -14.81
C SER A 375 6.87 2.33 -13.59
N SER A 376 6.76 1.00 -13.76
CA SER A 376 6.61 0.08 -12.65
C SER A 376 7.95 -0.52 -12.24
N THR A 377 8.21 -0.55 -10.95
CA THR A 377 9.41 -1.16 -10.38
C THR A 377 9.18 -2.57 -9.82
N LYS A 378 7.98 -3.14 -10.03
CA LYS A 378 7.66 -4.50 -9.59
C LYS A 378 8.40 -5.59 -10.37
N GLY A 379 8.86 -5.30 -11.59
CA GLY A 379 9.79 -6.18 -12.31
C GLY A 379 11.13 -6.40 -11.60
N TRP A 380 11.54 -5.47 -10.72
CA TRP A 380 12.75 -5.59 -9.90
C TRP A 380 12.50 -6.32 -8.59
N THR A 381 11.47 -5.95 -7.85
CA THR A 381 11.28 -6.36 -6.45
C THR A 381 10.21 -7.43 -6.26
N GLY A 382 9.41 -7.68 -7.27
CA GLY A 382 8.11 -8.30 -7.12
C GLY A 382 7.10 -7.35 -6.46
N HIS A 383 5.86 -7.80 -6.35
CA HIS A 383 4.83 -7.09 -5.61
C HIS A 383 5.01 -7.32 -4.11
N THR A 384 5.52 -6.33 -3.39
CA THR A 384 5.86 -6.41 -1.95
C THR A 384 4.65 -6.16 -1.04
N LEU A 385 3.45 -6.44 -1.50
CA LEU A 385 2.20 -6.44 -0.74
C LEU A 385 1.91 -5.07 -0.10
N GLY A 386 1.59 -5.03 1.19
CA GLY A 386 1.35 -3.79 1.92
C GLY A 386 2.60 -2.93 2.10
N ALA A 387 3.80 -3.49 1.94
CA ALA A 387 5.05 -2.72 1.92
C ALA A 387 5.34 -2.03 0.56
N ALA A 388 4.55 -2.31 -0.49
CA ALA A 388 4.80 -1.76 -1.83
C ALA A 388 4.87 -0.22 -1.83
N GLY A 389 3.95 0.44 -1.12
CA GLY A 389 3.89 1.91 -1.11
C GLY A 389 5.15 2.58 -0.56
N ILE A 390 5.76 2.07 0.51
CA ILE A 390 7.00 2.65 1.06
C ILE A 390 8.22 2.34 0.18
N VAL A 391 8.29 1.16 -0.43
CA VAL A 391 9.36 0.80 -1.38
C VAL A 391 9.32 1.73 -2.59
N GLU A 392 8.18 1.87 -3.20
CA GLU A 392 7.95 2.69 -4.39
C GLU A 392 8.09 4.19 -4.08
N SER A 393 7.68 4.63 -2.88
CA SER A 393 7.98 5.98 -2.38
C SER A 393 9.49 6.21 -2.22
N THR A 394 10.24 5.21 -1.71
CA THR A 394 11.70 5.29 -1.63
C THR A 394 12.32 5.46 -3.01
N ILE A 395 11.82 4.74 -4.03
CA ILE A 395 12.30 4.88 -5.41
C ILE A 395 11.95 6.26 -6.00
N ALA A 396 10.76 6.79 -5.73
CA ALA A 396 10.37 8.13 -6.14
C ALA A 396 11.26 9.22 -5.49
N LEU A 397 11.64 9.04 -4.22
CA LEU A 397 12.55 9.92 -3.51
C LEU A 397 13.99 9.83 -4.07
N LEU A 398 14.48 8.63 -4.40
CA LEU A 398 15.76 8.45 -5.08
C LEU A 398 15.77 9.11 -6.46
N ALA A 399 14.67 9.04 -7.21
CA ALA A 399 14.55 9.73 -8.49
C ALA A 399 14.66 11.26 -8.34
N LEU A 400 14.08 11.84 -7.28
CA LEU A 400 14.22 13.26 -6.95
C LEU A 400 15.65 13.65 -6.54
N GLU A 401 16.32 12.80 -5.75
CA GLU A 401 17.68 13.10 -5.28
C GLU A 401 18.73 13.01 -6.39
N ARG A 402 18.58 12.00 -7.28
CA ARG A 402 19.64 11.62 -8.21
C ARG A 402 19.35 11.96 -9.67
N GLY A 403 18.10 12.28 -9.99
CA GLY A 403 17.67 12.44 -11.39
C GLY A 403 17.68 11.12 -12.17
N GLU A 404 17.84 9.97 -11.50
CA GLU A 404 17.84 8.63 -12.09
C GLU A 404 16.41 8.11 -12.14
N LEU A 405 15.79 8.09 -13.32
CA LEU A 405 14.40 7.65 -13.51
C LEU A 405 14.39 6.21 -14.03
N PRO A 406 13.97 5.22 -13.23
CA PRO A 406 13.92 3.84 -13.72
C PRO A 406 12.84 3.68 -14.80
N GLY A 407 13.10 2.86 -15.80
CA GLY A 407 12.10 2.35 -16.73
C GLY A 407 11.34 1.17 -16.13
N THR A 408 10.60 0.43 -16.91
CA THR A 408 9.94 -0.82 -16.52
C THR A 408 10.83 -2.01 -16.92
N LEU A 409 11.12 -2.92 -15.98
CA LEU A 409 11.98 -4.09 -16.23
C LEU A 409 11.16 -5.29 -16.74
N ASN A 410 11.81 -6.18 -17.46
CA ASN A 410 11.28 -7.44 -18.01
C ASN A 410 10.23 -7.30 -19.12
N SER A 411 9.90 -6.09 -19.54
CA SER A 411 8.86 -5.81 -20.52
C SER A 411 9.50 -5.41 -21.84
N ASP A 412 9.37 -6.27 -22.85
CA ASP A 412 10.01 -6.11 -24.16
C ASP A 412 9.00 -5.65 -25.24
N THR A 413 7.72 -5.99 -25.06
CA THR A 413 6.65 -5.67 -26.00
C THR A 413 5.57 -4.85 -25.27
N PRO A 414 5.59 -3.51 -25.39
CA PRO A 414 4.58 -2.67 -24.75
C PRO A 414 3.15 -3.06 -25.15
N ASP A 415 2.24 -3.15 -24.17
CA ASP A 415 0.82 -3.36 -24.43
C ASP A 415 0.27 -2.14 -25.22
N PRO A 416 -0.55 -2.35 -26.28
CA PRO A 416 -1.16 -1.26 -27.05
C PRO A 416 -1.97 -0.24 -26.21
N VAL A 417 -2.41 -0.61 -25.01
CA VAL A 417 -3.09 0.32 -24.08
C VAL A 417 -2.14 1.35 -23.50
N CYS A 418 -0.83 1.10 -23.53
CA CYS A 418 0.18 2.01 -22.98
C CYS A 418 0.29 3.27 -23.81
N GLY A 419 -0.01 4.41 -23.18
CA GLY A 419 0.34 5.71 -23.72
C GLY A 419 1.87 5.95 -23.66
N PRO A 420 2.35 7.02 -24.32
CA PRO A 420 3.77 7.37 -24.33
C PRO A 420 4.34 7.74 -22.96
N GLN A 421 3.51 7.94 -21.95
CA GLN A 421 3.91 8.19 -20.57
C GLN A 421 4.63 6.98 -19.95
N ILE A 422 4.25 5.75 -20.32
CA ILE A 422 4.81 4.52 -19.75
C ILE A 422 6.15 4.22 -20.40
N ARG A 423 7.21 4.16 -19.58
CA ARG A 423 8.60 4.05 -20.04
C ARG A 423 9.21 2.72 -19.65
N PHE A 424 9.94 2.13 -20.59
CA PHE A 424 10.61 0.83 -20.46
C PHE A 424 12.13 0.95 -20.31
N ALA A 425 12.70 2.09 -20.68
CA ALA A 425 14.12 2.39 -20.51
C ALA A 425 14.34 3.37 -19.36
N ASN A 426 15.49 3.23 -18.68
CA ASN A 426 15.93 4.23 -17.71
C ASN A 426 16.21 5.56 -18.40
N ALA A 427 16.05 6.66 -17.67
CA ALA A 427 16.42 8.01 -18.12
C ALA A 427 17.17 8.76 -17.03
N GLN A 428 17.96 9.74 -17.43
CA GLN A 428 18.66 10.66 -16.54
C GLN A 428 18.12 12.07 -16.78
N ARG A 429 17.46 12.63 -15.78
CA ARG A 429 16.87 13.98 -15.86
C ARG A 429 16.57 14.51 -14.46
N GLU A 430 16.98 15.74 -14.18
CA GLU A 430 16.53 16.42 -12.97
C GLU A 430 15.02 16.65 -13.01
N ILE A 431 14.37 16.39 -11.89
CA ILE A 431 12.93 16.54 -11.71
C ILE A 431 12.64 17.25 -10.39
N ARG A 432 11.56 18.02 -10.36
CA ARG A 432 11.12 18.73 -9.15
C ARG A 432 10.06 17.96 -8.37
N TYR A 433 9.21 17.23 -9.08
CA TYR A 433 8.11 16.47 -8.49
C TYR A 433 8.14 15.02 -8.96
N ALA A 434 7.96 14.11 -8.00
CA ALA A 434 7.73 12.70 -8.26
C ALA A 434 6.45 12.24 -7.57
N MET A 435 5.79 11.25 -8.15
CA MET A 435 4.60 10.64 -7.58
C MET A 435 4.79 9.13 -7.38
N ASN A 436 4.01 8.57 -6.47
CA ASN A 436 3.84 7.13 -6.29
C ASN A 436 2.36 6.76 -6.26
N ASN A 437 1.97 5.73 -7.01
CA ASN A 437 0.65 5.13 -6.99
C ASN A 437 0.67 3.78 -6.26
N SER A 438 -0.31 3.55 -5.41
CA SER A 438 -0.55 2.27 -4.75
C SER A 438 -2.04 1.96 -4.75
N PHE A 439 -2.43 0.92 -5.49
CA PHE A 439 -3.82 0.52 -5.65
C PHE A 439 -4.03 -0.87 -5.03
N GLY A 440 -4.93 -0.98 -4.08
CA GLY A 440 -5.13 -2.18 -3.28
C GLY A 440 -6.45 -2.88 -3.57
N PHE A 441 -6.46 -4.18 -3.36
CA PHE A 441 -7.70 -4.95 -3.33
C PHE A 441 -8.74 -4.30 -2.40
N GLY A 442 -10.03 -4.49 -2.71
CA GLY A 442 -11.12 -3.75 -2.10
C GLY A 442 -11.29 -2.34 -2.69
N GLY A 443 -10.54 -2.00 -3.76
CA GLY A 443 -10.58 -0.70 -4.43
C GLY A 443 -9.93 0.43 -3.62
N ASN A 444 -9.03 0.11 -2.71
CA ASN A 444 -8.35 1.09 -1.86
C ASN A 444 -7.15 1.70 -2.59
N ASN A 445 -7.31 2.93 -3.08
CA ASN A 445 -6.30 3.65 -3.84
C ASN A 445 -5.60 4.71 -2.99
N CYS A 446 -4.32 4.93 -3.26
CA CYS A 446 -3.52 6.03 -2.71
C CYS A 446 -2.52 6.51 -3.74
N SER A 447 -2.39 7.83 -3.89
CA SER A 447 -1.33 8.49 -4.66
C SER A 447 -0.63 9.51 -3.77
N LEU A 448 0.70 9.59 -3.90
CA LEU A 448 1.55 10.50 -3.12
C LEU A 448 2.31 11.43 -4.06
N VAL A 449 2.52 12.67 -3.64
CA VAL A 449 3.37 13.65 -4.34
C VAL A 449 4.52 14.02 -3.44
N PHE A 450 5.72 13.82 -3.96
CA PHE A 450 6.98 14.23 -3.36
C PHE A 450 7.63 15.34 -4.16
N ALA A 451 8.42 16.18 -3.49
CA ALA A 451 9.19 17.24 -4.14
C ALA A 451 10.59 17.38 -3.52
N ARG A 452 11.47 17.98 -4.29
CA ARG A 452 12.70 18.60 -3.79
C ARG A 452 12.47 20.09 -3.73
N ALA A 453 12.61 20.68 -2.52
CA ALA A 453 12.36 22.10 -2.26
C ALA A 453 13.41 23.02 -2.93
#